data_209ff180dc7ec58e9fc6728ff9aaf134
#
_entry.id   209ff180dc7ec58e9fc6728ff9aaf134
#
_cell.length_a   1.000
_cell.length_b   1.000
_cell.length_c   1.000
_cell.angle_alpha   90.00
_cell.angle_beta   90.00
_cell.angle_gamma   90.00
#
_symmetry.space_group_name_H-M   'P 1'
#
loop_
_entity.id
_entity.type
_entity.pdbx_description
1 polymer ?
#
loop_
_entity_poly.entity_id
_entity_poly.type
_entity_poly.pdbx_seq_one_letter_code
_entity_poly.pdbx_strand_id
1 'polypeptide(L)'
;MNFYKLFFGINFCCLQIISRVIKSFQGSTTMKIFEFLISSLRLTVLTCLIFGSGQASAGDRLLATGGVIQLEGAGGGGLNPWALITGYGTDEQIGLSANYAKARTNGGYEIDSGGFGVGFYNRFELSVNQTKFGLNNTVPHESIEMDTVGVKLRILGDAVYDQDNWIPQVAVGVQYKKNEGFSFVPKLVGSQHSNGIDFYIAATKLYLGAIYGRNLLLNANLQATKANQFGLLGFGGDKHDSYSINPAFSAALMLNDNLFIGAEYRTKPNNIKTLKEDDAKDLFLTWFPSKNLSITSAYIDLGNIANKNNQTAWYLSGQISY
;
A
#
# COMPACT_ATOMS: atom_id res chain seq x y z
N MET A 1 0.93 24.67 -19.41
CA MET A 1 0.44 24.56 -18.02
C MET A 1 1.58 23.95 -17.22
N ASN A 2 2.14 24.71 -16.26
CA ASN A 2 3.50 24.53 -15.74
C ASN A 2 3.73 23.23 -14.96
N PHE A 3 4.51 22.31 -15.49
CA PHE A 3 5.05 21.09 -14.85
C PHE A 3 5.75 21.38 -13.50
N TYR A 4 6.37 22.55 -13.34
CA TYR A 4 7.01 22.97 -12.09
C TYR A 4 6.07 23.11 -10.89
N LYS A 5 4.80 23.45 -11.07
CA LYS A 5 3.83 23.55 -9.95
C LYS A 5 3.40 22.17 -9.42
N LEU A 6 3.39 21.15 -10.27
CA LEU A 6 3.08 19.78 -9.85
C LEU A 6 4.23 19.18 -9.01
N PHE A 7 5.48 19.44 -9.42
CA PHE A 7 6.68 18.97 -8.71
C PHE A 7 6.85 19.62 -7.32
N PHE A 8 6.56 20.92 -7.20
CA PHE A 8 6.59 21.62 -5.91
C PHE A 8 5.44 21.18 -4.97
N GLY A 9 4.28 20.83 -5.49
CA GLY A 9 3.14 20.33 -4.71
C GLY A 9 3.41 18.95 -4.11
N ILE A 10 4.03 18.04 -4.85
CA ILE A 10 4.40 16.70 -4.39
C ILE A 10 5.47 16.77 -3.30
N ASN A 11 6.51 17.62 -3.45
CA ASN A 11 7.53 17.84 -2.43
C ASN A 11 6.96 18.41 -1.12
N PHE A 12 5.99 19.30 -1.21
CA PHE A 12 5.38 19.91 -0.03
C PHE A 12 4.47 18.91 0.71
N CYS A 13 3.75 18.06 0.00
CA CYS A 13 2.90 17.02 0.58
C CYS A 13 3.73 15.93 1.28
N CYS A 14 4.81 15.44 0.64
CA CYS A 14 5.72 14.48 1.26
C CYS A 14 6.40 15.02 2.53
N LEU A 15 6.84 16.29 2.51
CA LEU A 15 7.43 16.95 3.67
C LEU A 15 6.41 17.15 4.81
N GLN A 16 5.16 17.43 4.51
CA GLN A 16 4.09 17.52 5.52
C GLN A 16 3.73 16.16 6.11
N ILE A 17 3.67 15.10 5.31
CA ILE A 17 3.43 13.72 5.78
C ILE A 17 4.55 13.30 6.72
N ILE A 18 5.81 13.45 6.32
CA ILE A 18 6.98 13.13 7.14
C ILE A 18 6.98 13.97 8.44
N SER A 19 6.66 15.25 8.36
CA SER A 19 6.58 16.15 9.53
C SER A 19 5.47 15.76 10.52
N ARG A 20 4.32 15.31 10.04
CA ARG A 20 3.20 14.87 10.89
C ARG A 20 3.47 13.53 11.55
N VAL A 21 4.00 12.54 10.81
CA VAL A 21 4.41 11.24 11.36
C VAL A 21 5.35 11.42 12.54
N ILE A 22 6.24 12.41 12.49
CA ILE A 22 7.20 12.70 13.57
C ILE A 22 6.55 13.36 14.78
N LYS A 23 5.63 14.30 14.60
CA LYS A 23 4.92 14.95 15.71
C LYS A 23 4.05 13.96 16.50
N SER A 24 3.59 12.90 15.85
CA SER A 24 2.73 11.87 16.44
C SER A 24 3.45 10.97 17.44
N PHE A 25 4.77 10.95 17.44
CA PHE A 25 5.60 10.03 18.24
C PHE A 25 6.20 10.64 19.54
N GLN A 26 5.74 11.76 20.05
CA GLN A 26 6.33 12.39 21.27
C GLN A 26 5.82 11.74 22.57
N GLY A 27 6.63 10.95 23.29
CA GLY A 27 6.31 10.51 24.66
C GLY A 27 6.97 9.27 25.30
N SER A 28 7.93 8.53 24.71
CA SER A 28 8.54 7.36 25.38
C SER A 28 10.00 7.11 24.97
N THR A 29 10.74 6.33 25.78
CA THR A 29 12.21 6.08 25.60
C THR A 29 12.55 5.29 24.33
N THR A 30 11.68 4.42 23.88
CA THR A 30 11.72 3.77 22.55
C THR A 30 11.69 4.79 21.41
N MET A 31 11.18 5.95 21.67
CA MET A 31 11.01 7.07 20.78
C MET A 31 12.30 7.79 20.42
N LYS A 32 13.26 7.89 21.32
CA LYS A 32 14.55 8.54 21.02
C LYS A 32 15.33 7.76 19.96
N ILE A 33 15.22 6.43 19.98
CA ILE A 33 15.84 5.56 18.96
C ILE A 33 15.08 5.71 17.63
N PHE A 34 13.77 5.80 17.66
CA PHE A 34 12.94 5.96 16.47
C PHE A 34 13.07 7.38 15.87
N GLU A 35 13.14 8.42 16.68
CA GLU A 35 13.44 9.80 16.24
C GLU A 35 14.86 9.90 15.65
N PHE A 36 15.84 9.21 16.24
CA PHE A 36 17.19 9.12 15.68
C PHE A 36 17.21 8.39 14.34
N LEU A 37 16.47 7.27 14.21
CA LEU A 37 16.34 6.54 12.95
C LEU A 37 15.59 7.36 11.88
N ILE A 38 14.55 8.08 12.25
CA ILE A 38 13.81 8.97 11.33
C ILE A 38 14.64 10.20 10.97
N SER A 39 15.37 10.78 11.92
CA SER A 39 16.29 11.89 11.66
C SER A 39 17.44 11.47 10.73
N SER A 40 18.02 10.28 10.94
CA SER A 40 19.03 9.74 10.05
C SER A 40 18.46 9.36 8.67
N LEU A 41 17.22 8.84 8.60
CA LEU A 41 16.52 8.58 7.35
C LEU A 41 16.20 9.89 6.59
N ARG A 42 15.83 10.97 7.30
CA ARG A 42 15.67 12.31 6.70
C ARG A 42 16.96 12.82 6.09
N LEU A 43 18.05 12.69 6.82
CA LEU A 43 19.36 13.13 6.35
C LEU A 43 19.80 12.31 5.15
N THR A 44 19.56 10.99 5.16
CA THR A 44 19.89 10.10 4.04
C THR A 44 19.02 10.39 2.82
N VAL A 45 17.71 10.59 2.98
CA VAL A 45 16.80 10.97 1.88
C VAL A 45 17.15 12.35 1.34
N LEU A 46 17.45 13.32 2.21
CA LEU A 46 17.88 14.65 1.79
C LEU A 46 19.25 14.62 1.09
N THR A 47 20.17 13.80 1.55
CA THR A 47 21.48 13.57 0.93
C THR A 47 21.30 12.89 -0.44
N CYS A 48 20.46 11.88 -0.56
CA CYS A 48 20.13 11.23 -1.83
C CYS A 48 19.46 12.21 -2.82
N LEU A 49 18.62 13.14 -2.33
CA LEU A 49 18.01 14.18 -3.18
C LEU A 49 19.02 15.26 -3.63
N ILE A 50 20.03 15.56 -2.82
CA ILE A 50 21.06 16.58 -3.14
C ILE A 50 22.18 15.99 -4.02
N PHE A 51 22.58 14.75 -3.81
CA PHE A 51 23.63 14.08 -4.59
C PHE A 51 23.11 13.25 -5.77
N GLY A 52 21.80 13.03 -5.85
CA GLY A 52 21.13 12.30 -6.94
C GLY A 52 20.84 13.12 -8.20
N SER A 53 21.56 14.22 -8.43
CA SER A 53 21.52 14.95 -9.72
C SER A 53 22.28 14.27 -10.87
N GLY A 54 22.80 13.05 -10.65
CA GLY A 54 23.07 12.10 -11.73
C GLY A 54 21.73 11.75 -12.40
N GLN A 55 21.65 11.84 -13.72
CA GLN A 55 20.48 11.57 -14.54
C GLN A 55 19.63 10.45 -13.95
N ALA A 56 18.43 10.77 -13.47
CA ALA A 56 17.44 9.77 -13.07
C ALA A 56 17.00 9.01 -14.33
N SER A 57 17.85 8.09 -14.77
CA SER A 57 17.48 7.07 -15.74
C SER A 57 16.40 6.24 -15.09
N ALA A 58 15.27 6.06 -15.75
CA ALA A 58 14.30 5.07 -15.34
C ALA A 58 15.05 3.75 -15.12
N GLY A 59 14.96 3.15 -13.95
CA GLY A 59 15.67 1.91 -13.63
C GLY A 59 15.49 0.86 -14.73
N ASP A 60 16.42 -0.08 -14.87
CA ASP A 60 16.52 -0.95 -16.05
C ASP A 60 15.52 -2.14 -16.04
N ARG A 61 14.72 -2.31 -14.97
CA ARG A 61 13.70 -3.34 -14.93
C ARG A 61 12.59 -3.10 -15.96
N LEU A 62 11.95 -4.19 -16.39
CA LEU A 62 10.86 -4.16 -17.37
C LEU A 62 9.63 -3.41 -16.82
N LEU A 63 8.77 -2.94 -17.73
CA LEU A 63 7.50 -2.30 -17.43
C LEU A 63 6.67 -3.16 -16.45
N ALA A 64 6.00 -2.52 -15.51
CA ALA A 64 5.13 -3.11 -14.50
C ALA A 64 5.80 -4.03 -13.46
N THR A 65 7.09 -4.30 -13.55
CA THR A 65 7.80 -5.20 -12.61
C THR A 65 7.94 -4.64 -11.20
N GLY A 66 7.73 -3.34 -11.00
CA GLY A 66 7.66 -2.71 -9.68
C GLY A 66 6.30 -2.83 -8.99
N GLY A 67 5.28 -3.32 -9.71
CA GLY A 67 3.89 -3.30 -9.23
C GLY A 67 3.33 -1.88 -9.11
N VAL A 68 2.20 -1.76 -8.43
CA VAL A 68 1.65 -0.48 -7.97
C VAL A 68 1.80 -0.37 -6.44
N ILE A 69 1.65 0.81 -5.87
CA ILE A 69 1.61 0.97 -4.42
C ILE A 69 0.17 0.71 -3.96
N GLN A 70 0.02 -0.27 -3.05
CA GLN A 70 -1.27 -0.59 -2.47
C GLN A 70 -1.78 0.54 -1.55
N LEU A 71 -3.04 0.49 -1.18
CA LEU A 71 -3.72 1.47 -0.33
C LEU A 71 -3.01 1.70 1.02
N GLU A 72 -2.27 0.72 1.53
CA GLU A 72 -1.51 0.78 2.79
C GLU A 72 0.00 1.04 2.58
N GLY A 73 0.43 1.34 1.35
CA GLY A 73 1.77 1.84 1.03
C GLY A 73 2.82 0.82 0.59
N ALA A 74 2.59 -0.49 0.73
CA ALA A 74 3.54 -1.48 0.21
C ALA A 74 3.42 -1.64 -1.31
N GLY A 75 4.51 -1.96 -1.99
CA GLY A 75 4.46 -2.34 -3.40
C GLY A 75 3.64 -3.61 -3.61
N GLY A 76 2.72 -3.61 -4.57
CA GLY A 76 1.82 -4.75 -4.79
C GLY A 76 0.75 -4.49 -5.83
N GLY A 77 -0.45 -4.97 -5.55
CA GLY A 77 -1.70 -4.61 -6.22
C GLY A 77 -2.38 -3.42 -5.55
N GLY A 78 -3.69 -3.27 -5.71
CA GLY A 78 -4.46 -2.22 -5.04
C GLY A 78 -4.77 -2.55 -3.58
N LEU A 79 -5.24 -3.78 -3.32
CA LEU A 79 -5.62 -4.26 -1.99
C LEU A 79 -4.52 -5.07 -1.31
N ASN A 80 -3.72 -5.83 -2.05
CA ASN A 80 -2.79 -6.81 -1.50
C ASN A 80 -1.33 -6.40 -1.69
N PRO A 81 -0.43 -6.59 -0.70
CA PRO A 81 0.99 -6.52 -0.94
C PRO A 81 1.43 -7.72 -1.81
N TRP A 82 2.28 -7.46 -2.80
CA TRP A 82 2.91 -8.50 -3.60
C TRP A 82 4.38 -8.66 -3.17
N ALA A 83 5.00 -9.76 -3.62
CA ALA A 83 6.42 -9.97 -3.34
C ALA A 83 7.34 -9.03 -4.15
N LEU A 84 6.79 -8.28 -5.11
CA LEU A 84 7.55 -7.31 -5.91
C LEU A 84 8.08 -6.17 -5.05
N ILE A 85 9.28 -5.71 -5.37
CA ILE A 85 9.90 -4.53 -4.77
C ILE A 85 9.57 -3.31 -5.63
N THR A 86 9.10 -2.23 -4.97
CA THR A 86 8.63 -1.02 -5.64
C THR A 86 9.74 -0.33 -6.45
N GLY A 87 9.33 0.40 -7.50
CA GLY A 87 10.23 1.09 -8.42
C GLY A 87 10.88 0.16 -9.45
N TYR A 88 11.76 0.72 -10.27
CA TYR A 88 12.41 0.03 -11.38
C TYR A 88 13.91 -0.23 -11.18
N GLY A 89 14.42 -0.03 -9.95
CA GLY A 89 15.80 -0.35 -9.62
C GLY A 89 16.09 -1.85 -9.78
N THR A 90 17.22 -2.17 -10.42
CA THR A 90 17.77 -3.53 -10.52
C THR A 90 18.44 -3.95 -9.22
N ASP A 91 19.12 -5.10 -9.23
CA ASP A 91 19.91 -5.60 -8.09
C ASP A 91 21.13 -4.69 -7.74
N GLU A 92 21.44 -3.68 -8.59
CA GLU A 92 22.50 -2.71 -8.38
C GLU A 92 21.96 -1.27 -8.25
N GLN A 93 20.65 -1.08 -8.36
CA GLN A 93 20.01 0.25 -8.43
C GLN A 93 19.00 0.45 -7.32
N ILE A 94 18.67 1.73 -7.09
CA ILE A 94 17.58 2.16 -6.21
C ILE A 94 16.39 2.54 -7.09
N GLY A 95 15.23 1.96 -6.78
CA GLY A 95 13.96 2.31 -7.39
C GLY A 95 13.13 3.21 -6.47
N LEU A 96 12.34 4.09 -7.05
CA LEU A 96 11.46 5.01 -6.32
C LEU A 96 10.05 4.90 -6.88
N SER A 97 9.06 5.04 -6.01
CA SER A 97 7.66 5.18 -6.44
C SER A 97 6.91 6.15 -5.54
N ALA A 98 6.02 6.92 -6.14
CA ALA A 98 5.09 7.78 -5.43
C ALA A 98 3.69 7.61 -6.04
N ASN A 99 2.66 7.49 -5.21
CA ASN A 99 1.30 7.34 -5.66
C ASN A 99 0.34 8.28 -4.95
N TYR A 100 -0.79 8.52 -5.60
CA TYR A 100 -1.98 9.08 -4.99
C TYR A 100 -3.20 8.31 -5.50
N ALA A 101 -4.08 7.97 -4.59
CA ALA A 101 -5.30 7.21 -4.86
C ALA A 101 -6.51 7.86 -4.20
N LYS A 102 -7.64 7.74 -4.88
CA LYS A 102 -8.94 8.18 -4.37
C LYS A 102 -9.97 7.10 -4.61
N ALA A 103 -10.80 6.84 -3.59
CA ALA A 103 -11.97 5.98 -3.73
C ALA A 103 -13.20 6.64 -3.10
N ARG A 104 -14.37 6.34 -3.67
CA ARG A 104 -15.65 6.82 -3.15
C ARG A 104 -16.65 5.67 -3.12
N THR A 105 -17.21 5.42 -1.94
CA THR A 105 -18.20 4.36 -1.75
C THR A 105 -19.60 4.82 -2.11
N ASN A 106 -20.47 3.87 -2.46
CA ASN A 106 -21.88 4.10 -2.65
C ASN A 106 -22.57 4.63 -1.38
N GLY A 107 -22.05 4.33 -0.19
CA GLY A 107 -22.50 4.85 1.10
C GLY A 107 -22.04 6.27 1.40
N GLY A 108 -21.24 6.90 0.53
CA GLY A 108 -20.76 8.28 0.67
C GLY A 108 -19.50 8.43 1.51
N TYR A 109 -18.79 7.34 1.82
CA TYR A 109 -17.44 7.40 2.37
C TYR A 109 -16.43 7.75 1.26
N GLU A 110 -15.41 8.52 1.62
CA GLU A 110 -14.32 8.86 0.72
C GLU A 110 -13.00 8.40 1.32
N ILE A 111 -12.13 7.84 0.47
CA ILE A 111 -10.77 7.42 0.83
C ILE A 111 -9.82 8.18 -0.06
N ASP A 112 -8.92 8.93 0.56
CA ASP A 112 -7.77 9.55 -0.09
C ASP A 112 -6.51 8.90 0.49
N SER A 113 -5.63 8.38 -0.35
CA SER A 113 -4.40 7.73 0.08
C SER A 113 -3.24 8.24 -0.75
N GLY A 114 -2.14 8.56 -0.09
CA GLY A 114 -0.91 8.98 -0.74
C GLY A 114 0.30 8.30 -0.12
N GLY A 115 1.18 7.74 -0.94
CA GLY A 115 2.31 6.97 -0.49
C GLY A 115 3.57 7.22 -1.29
N PHE A 116 4.68 6.86 -0.67
CA PHE A 116 6.01 6.87 -1.24
C PHE A 116 6.76 5.59 -0.86
N GLY A 117 7.43 4.98 -1.81
CA GLY A 117 8.23 3.78 -1.62
C GLY A 117 9.61 3.90 -2.22
N VAL A 118 10.60 3.29 -1.57
CA VAL A 118 11.98 3.17 -2.04
C VAL A 118 12.36 1.71 -2.06
N GLY A 119 12.73 1.20 -3.21
CA GLY A 119 13.27 -0.14 -3.40
C GLY A 119 14.80 -0.09 -3.53
N PHE A 120 15.49 -0.85 -2.70
CA PHE A 120 16.94 -0.96 -2.73
C PHE A 120 17.33 -2.30 -3.33
N TYR A 121 18.09 -2.28 -4.41
CA TYR A 121 18.72 -3.45 -5.02
C TYR A 121 17.71 -4.58 -5.32
N ASN A 122 16.47 -4.19 -5.72
CA ASN A 122 15.38 -5.14 -5.98
C ASN A 122 15.19 -6.19 -4.85
N ARG A 123 15.58 -5.85 -3.63
CA ARG A 123 15.59 -6.77 -2.49
C ARG A 123 14.91 -6.21 -1.23
N PHE A 124 15.11 -4.95 -0.93
CA PHE A 124 14.59 -4.31 0.26
C PHE A 124 13.70 -3.13 -0.12
N GLU A 125 12.58 -2.94 0.55
CA GLU A 125 11.64 -1.84 0.33
C GLU A 125 11.35 -1.14 1.65
N LEU A 126 11.39 0.19 1.61
CA LEU A 126 10.83 1.07 2.63
C LEU A 126 9.65 1.80 2.05
N SER A 127 8.57 1.93 2.79
CA SER A 127 7.39 2.66 2.36
C SER A 127 6.80 3.51 3.48
N VAL A 128 6.19 4.62 3.08
CA VAL A 128 5.37 5.47 3.95
C VAL A 128 4.08 5.80 3.22
N ASN A 129 2.97 5.80 3.94
CA ASN A 129 1.67 6.09 3.36
C ASN A 129 0.80 6.81 4.38
N GLN A 130 -0.04 7.73 3.91
CA GLN A 130 -1.11 8.32 4.68
C GLN A 130 -2.45 8.06 3.99
N THR A 131 -3.40 7.54 4.75
CA THR A 131 -4.78 7.34 4.28
C THR A 131 -5.72 8.18 5.10
N LYS A 132 -6.56 8.95 4.42
CA LYS A 132 -7.64 9.73 5.01
C LYS A 132 -8.98 9.11 4.62
N PHE A 133 -9.77 8.78 5.61
CA PHE A 133 -11.11 8.20 5.46
C PHE A 133 -12.17 9.20 5.91
N GLY A 134 -12.86 9.80 4.96
CA GLY A 134 -13.95 10.75 5.20
C GLY A 134 -15.24 10.04 5.58
N LEU A 135 -15.80 10.41 6.72
CA LEU A 135 -17.04 9.83 7.27
C LEU A 135 -18.31 10.50 6.72
N ASN A 136 -18.18 11.60 6.04
CA ASN A 136 -19.15 12.48 5.35
C ASN A 136 -20.64 12.28 5.73
N ASN A 137 -21.27 11.19 5.27
CA ASN A 137 -22.71 10.94 5.48
C ASN A 137 -23.03 10.28 6.84
N THR A 138 -22.03 9.82 7.59
CA THR A 138 -22.22 9.20 8.91
C THR A 138 -21.93 10.18 10.02
N VAL A 139 -20.81 10.91 9.91
CA VAL A 139 -20.43 12.00 10.80
C VAL A 139 -19.94 13.16 9.91
N PRO A 140 -20.78 14.19 9.67
CA PRO A 140 -20.43 15.29 8.77
C PRO A 140 -19.15 16.01 9.21
N HIS A 141 -18.30 16.31 8.23
CA HIS A 141 -17.02 17.02 8.40
C HIS A 141 -15.94 16.28 9.22
N GLU A 142 -16.16 15.00 9.57
CA GLU A 142 -15.19 14.18 10.28
C GLU A 142 -14.45 13.25 9.34
N SER A 143 -13.19 13.02 9.65
CA SER A 143 -12.34 12.07 8.95
C SER A 143 -11.40 11.34 9.91
N ILE A 144 -11.05 10.12 9.55
CA ILE A 144 -10.05 9.31 10.24
C ILE A 144 -8.79 9.31 9.39
N GLU A 145 -7.67 9.66 9.97
CA GLU A 145 -6.37 9.62 9.31
C GLU A 145 -5.56 8.44 9.86
N MET A 146 -4.88 7.72 8.97
CA MET A 146 -4.01 6.59 9.31
C MET A 146 -2.67 6.76 8.63
N ASP A 147 -1.62 6.76 9.43
CA ASP A 147 -0.24 6.75 8.97
C ASP A 147 0.30 5.32 8.97
N THR A 148 0.99 4.95 7.90
CA THR A 148 1.61 3.63 7.74
C THR A 148 3.08 3.77 7.39
N VAL A 149 3.92 2.99 8.06
CA VAL A 149 5.34 2.81 7.71
C VAL A 149 5.58 1.33 7.48
N GLY A 150 6.11 0.99 6.31
CA GLY A 150 6.31 -0.39 5.89
C GLY A 150 7.77 -0.72 5.57
N VAL A 151 8.12 -1.97 5.83
CA VAL A 151 9.39 -2.59 5.44
C VAL A 151 9.07 -3.91 4.76
N LYS A 152 9.71 -4.19 3.62
CA LYS A 152 9.59 -5.47 2.91
C LYS A 152 10.98 -5.99 2.52
N LEU A 153 11.18 -7.28 2.63
CA LEU A 153 12.39 -7.98 2.22
C LEU A 153 12.05 -9.14 1.29
N ARG A 154 12.57 -9.11 0.06
CA ARG A 154 12.59 -10.26 -0.84
C ARG A 154 13.56 -11.30 -0.31
N ILE A 155 13.06 -12.50 0.00
CA ILE A 155 13.84 -13.58 0.60
C ILE A 155 14.46 -14.45 -0.49
N LEU A 156 13.64 -14.88 -1.47
CA LEU A 156 14.05 -15.83 -2.51
C LEU A 156 13.21 -15.68 -3.79
N GLY A 157 13.67 -16.32 -4.84
CA GLY A 157 12.98 -16.44 -6.13
C GLY A 157 13.00 -15.17 -6.95
N ASP A 158 12.52 -15.26 -8.18
CA ASP A 158 12.27 -14.14 -9.09
C ASP A 158 10.90 -14.31 -9.72
N ALA A 159 10.13 -13.20 -9.69
CA ALA A 159 8.76 -13.23 -10.20
C ALA A 159 8.70 -13.21 -11.74
N VAL A 160 9.70 -12.63 -12.41
CA VAL A 160 9.62 -12.23 -13.82
C VAL A 160 10.69 -12.88 -14.68
N TYR A 161 11.95 -12.87 -14.25
CA TYR A 161 13.09 -13.20 -15.10
C TYR A 161 13.45 -14.69 -15.06
N ASP A 162 13.18 -15.38 -13.95
CA ASP A 162 13.46 -16.81 -13.79
C ASP A 162 12.23 -17.64 -14.20
N GLN A 163 12.04 -17.84 -15.51
CA GLN A 163 10.89 -18.57 -16.07
C GLN A 163 11.08 -20.10 -16.09
N ASP A 164 12.32 -20.56 -16.05
CA ASP A 164 12.64 -22.01 -16.02
C ASP A 164 12.39 -22.63 -14.65
N ASN A 165 12.25 -21.79 -13.62
CA ASN A 165 12.02 -22.21 -12.26
C ASN A 165 10.56 -21.93 -11.85
N TRP A 166 9.89 -22.94 -11.27
CA TRP A 166 8.53 -22.79 -10.75
C TRP A 166 8.45 -21.99 -9.44
N ILE A 167 9.60 -21.80 -8.75
CA ILE A 167 9.66 -21.08 -7.47
C ILE A 167 9.23 -19.61 -7.67
N PRO A 168 8.19 -19.14 -6.94
CA PRO A 168 7.79 -17.75 -7.02
C PRO A 168 8.82 -16.84 -6.31
N GLN A 169 8.77 -15.54 -6.60
CA GLN A 169 9.40 -14.58 -5.73
C GLN A 169 8.66 -14.54 -4.41
N VAL A 170 9.37 -14.66 -3.29
CA VAL A 170 8.82 -14.61 -1.94
C VAL A 170 9.42 -13.44 -1.19
N ALA A 171 8.54 -12.66 -0.56
CA ALA A 171 8.92 -11.56 0.31
C ALA A 171 8.17 -11.62 1.63
N VAL A 172 8.81 -11.12 2.69
CA VAL A 172 8.18 -10.85 3.98
C VAL A 172 8.14 -9.36 4.22
N GLY A 173 7.11 -8.90 4.92
CA GLY A 173 7.01 -7.49 5.25
C GLY A 173 6.33 -7.25 6.59
N VAL A 174 6.57 -6.04 7.08
CA VAL A 174 6.01 -5.51 8.32
C VAL A 174 5.47 -4.12 8.02
N GLN A 175 4.27 -3.82 8.50
CA GLN A 175 3.66 -2.50 8.42
C GLN A 175 3.27 -2.04 9.83
N TYR A 176 3.88 -0.98 10.31
CA TYR A 176 3.39 -0.24 11.48
C TYR A 176 2.36 0.76 11.03
N LYS A 177 1.21 0.73 11.66
CA LYS A 177 0.06 1.60 11.36
C LYS A 177 -0.40 2.33 12.60
N LYS A 178 -0.73 3.62 12.44
CA LYS A 178 -1.26 4.45 13.52
C LYS A 178 -2.49 5.22 13.03
N ASN A 179 -3.57 5.06 13.76
CA ASN A 179 -4.82 5.76 13.54
C ASN A 179 -4.82 7.05 14.38
N GLU A 180 -4.81 8.20 13.74
CA GLU A 180 -4.80 9.51 14.40
C GLU A 180 -6.20 9.96 14.85
N GLY A 181 -7.26 9.35 14.30
CA GLY A 181 -8.66 9.61 14.68
C GLY A 181 -9.26 8.62 15.69
N PHE A 182 -8.43 7.86 16.43
CA PHE A 182 -8.87 6.75 17.27
C PHE A 182 -9.85 7.15 18.39
N SER A 183 -9.72 8.33 18.96
CA SER A 183 -10.42 8.73 20.19
C SER A 183 -11.95 8.84 20.05
N PHE A 184 -12.47 8.97 18.85
CA PHE A 184 -13.88 9.11 18.57
C PHE A 184 -14.50 7.83 17.99
N VAL A 185 -14.60 7.69 16.67
CA VAL A 185 -15.34 6.58 16.05
C VAL A 185 -14.73 5.21 16.35
N PRO A 186 -13.42 4.96 16.17
CA PRO A 186 -12.85 3.63 16.40
C PRO A 186 -13.07 3.13 17.84
N LYS A 187 -12.85 3.99 18.82
CA LYS A 187 -13.05 3.66 20.24
C LYS A 187 -14.53 3.42 20.57
N LEU A 188 -15.42 4.22 19.99
CA LEU A 188 -16.87 4.10 20.23
C LEU A 188 -17.43 2.78 19.71
N VAL A 189 -16.92 2.26 18.60
CA VAL A 189 -17.35 0.98 18.04
C VAL A 189 -16.75 -0.25 18.72
N GLY A 190 -15.80 -0.07 19.66
CA GLY A 190 -15.24 -1.15 20.46
C GLY A 190 -13.80 -1.54 20.11
N SER A 191 -13.10 -0.76 19.31
CA SER A 191 -11.68 -0.98 19.01
C SER A 191 -10.82 -0.68 20.25
N GLN A 192 -9.75 -1.45 20.46
CA GLN A 192 -8.94 -1.41 21.68
C GLN A 192 -7.70 -0.54 21.55
N HIS A 193 -7.07 -0.51 20.35
CA HIS A 193 -5.77 0.14 20.15
C HIS A 193 -5.79 1.10 18.98
N SER A 194 -5.09 2.24 19.13
CA SER A 194 -4.91 3.24 18.06
C SER A 194 -3.82 2.87 17.06
N ASN A 195 -2.99 1.89 17.37
CA ASN A 195 -1.89 1.46 16.51
C ASN A 195 -1.77 -0.06 16.51
N GLY A 196 -1.12 -0.58 15.50
CA GLY A 196 -0.83 -2.00 15.35
C GLY A 196 0.30 -2.25 14.38
N ILE A 197 0.78 -3.48 14.40
CA ILE A 197 1.79 -3.96 13.47
C ILE A 197 1.18 -5.13 12.71
N ASP A 198 1.23 -5.07 11.39
CA ASP A 198 0.85 -6.18 10.52
C ASP A 198 2.11 -6.85 9.99
N PHE A 199 2.10 -8.17 9.96
CA PHE A 199 3.15 -8.99 9.35
C PHE A 199 2.55 -9.70 8.15
N TYR A 200 3.33 -9.83 7.06
CA TYR A 200 2.88 -10.59 5.91
C TYR A 200 4.00 -11.35 5.22
N ILE A 201 3.61 -12.42 4.56
CA ILE A 201 4.42 -13.13 3.57
C ILE A 201 3.65 -13.14 2.26
N ALA A 202 4.31 -12.76 1.18
CA ALA A 202 3.74 -12.74 -0.16
C ALA A 202 4.57 -13.61 -1.11
N ALA A 203 3.91 -14.26 -2.05
CA ALA A 203 4.52 -15.06 -3.11
C ALA A 203 3.92 -14.63 -4.45
N THR A 204 4.76 -14.15 -5.37
CA THR A 204 4.33 -13.60 -6.67
C THR A 204 5.08 -14.28 -7.80
N LYS A 205 4.37 -14.67 -8.86
CA LYS A 205 4.97 -15.22 -10.09
C LYS A 205 4.22 -14.72 -11.31
N LEU A 206 4.98 -14.32 -12.33
CA LEU A 206 4.50 -14.04 -13.67
C LEU A 206 4.74 -15.26 -14.54
N TYR A 207 3.71 -15.74 -15.21
CA TYR A 207 3.76 -16.82 -16.18
C TYR A 207 3.63 -16.24 -17.59
N LEU A 208 4.68 -16.36 -18.39
CA LEU A 208 4.71 -15.85 -19.75
C LEU A 208 3.85 -16.71 -20.67
N GLY A 209 3.00 -16.07 -21.46
CA GLY A 209 2.16 -16.75 -22.46
C GLY A 209 1.13 -17.74 -21.91
N ALA A 210 0.85 -17.73 -20.61
CA ALA A 210 0.05 -18.74 -19.91
C ALA A 210 -1.41 -18.84 -20.37
N ILE A 211 -2.02 -17.71 -20.78
CA ILE A 211 -3.41 -17.67 -21.21
C ILE A 211 -3.49 -17.08 -22.61
N TYR A 212 -3.73 -17.92 -23.62
CA TYR A 212 -3.84 -17.50 -25.04
C TYR A 212 -2.66 -16.61 -25.50
N GLY A 213 -1.43 -16.97 -25.08
CA GLY A 213 -0.22 -16.21 -25.40
C GLY A 213 -0.03 -14.93 -24.59
N ARG A 214 -0.88 -14.64 -23.60
CA ARG A 214 -0.80 -13.51 -22.71
C ARG A 214 -0.16 -13.88 -21.38
N ASN A 215 0.52 -12.94 -20.77
CA ASN A 215 1.18 -13.14 -19.48
C ASN A 215 0.18 -13.06 -18.32
N LEU A 216 0.28 -14.01 -17.39
CA LEU A 216 -0.55 -14.09 -16.18
C LEU A 216 0.33 -13.89 -14.95
N LEU A 217 0.03 -12.89 -14.14
CA LEU A 217 0.62 -12.73 -12.81
C LEU A 217 -0.32 -13.32 -11.77
N LEU A 218 0.24 -14.15 -10.88
CA LEU A 218 -0.45 -14.65 -9.69
C LEU A 218 0.28 -14.20 -8.43
N ASN A 219 -0.48 -13.84 -7.42
CA ASN A 219 0.03 -13.53 -6.09
C ASN A 219 -0.82 -14.19 -5.01
N ALA A 220 -0.15 -14.76 -4.01
CA ALA A 220 -0.76 -15.24 -2.77
C ALA A 220 -0.07 -14.56 -1.58
N ASN A 221 -0.87 -14.19 -0.59
CA ASN A 221 -0.39 -13.48 0.60
C ASN A 221 -1.05 -14.08 1.84
N LEU A 222 -0.28 -14.17 2.93
CA LEU A 222 -0.80 -14.45 4.27
C LEU A 222 -0.41 -13.29 5.17
N GLN A 223 -1.39 -12.65 5.78
CA GLN A 223 -1.20 -11.50 6.65
C GLN A 223 -1.65 -11.82 8.08
N ALA A 224 -0.75 -11.63 9.04
CA ALA A 224 -1.09 -11.64 10.47
C ALA A 224 -1.41 -10.20 10.90
N THR A 225 -2.65 -9.94 11.28
CA THR A 225 -3.15 -8.60 11.61
C THR A 225 -4.21 -8.62 12.70
N LYS A 226 -4.36 -7.48 13.39
CA LYS A 226 -5.50 -7.13 14.26
C LYS A 226 -6.26 -5.91 13.74
N ALA A 227 -5.95 -5.46 12.52
CA ALA A 227 -6.46 -4.21 11.94
C ALA A 227 -7.94 -4.32 11.58
N ASN A 228 -8.77 -3.44 12.09
CA ASN A 228 -10.18 -3.31 11.72
C ASN A 228 -10.27 -2.37 10.51
N GLN A 229 -10.97 -2.77 9.45
CA GLN A 229 -11.05 -2.03 8.19
C GLN A 229 -9.68 -1.51 7.73
N PHE A 230 -8.70 -2.44 7.60
CA PHE A 230 -7.31 -2.14 7.24
C PHE A 230 -6.55 -1.24 8.24
N GLY A 231 -7.10 -1.02 9.45
CA GLY A 231 -6.57 -0.13 10.49
C GLY A 231 -7.31 1.20 10.63
N LEU A 232 -8.17 1.54 9.67
CA LEU A 232 -8.97 2.78 9.71
C LEU A 232 -9.94 2.82 10.89
N LEU A 233 -10.41 1.68 11.37
CA LEU A 233 -11.21 1.56 12.60
C LEU A 233 -10.38 1.07 13.81
N GLY A 234 -9.07 1.31 13.81
CA GLY A 234 -8.17 0.90 14.90
C GLY A 234 -7.83 -0.59 14.86
N PHE A 235 -7.33 -1.13 15.99
CA PHE A 235 -6.73 -2.45 16.06
C PHE A 235 -7.28 -3.23 17.26
N GLY A 236 -7.51 -4.54 17.07
CA GLY A 236 -8.16 -5.38 18.06
C GLY A 236 -9.58 -4.91 18.36
N GLY A 237 -10.30 -5.62 19.20
CA GLY A 237 -11.66 -5.27 19.55
C GLY A 237 -12.17 -6.01 20.77
N ASP A 238 -13.37 -5.66 21.17
CA ASP A 238 -14.08 -6.25 22.33
C ASP A 238 -14.52 -7.70 22.11
N LYS A 239 -14.42 -8.22 20.87
CA LYS A 239 -14.67 -9.63 20.55
C LYS A 239 -13.36 -10.42 20.50
N HIS A 240 -12.32 -9.89 19.84
CA HIS A 240 -11.00 -10.50 19.72
C HIS A 240 -9.92 -9.40 19.72
N ASP A 241 -8.89 -9.57 20.56
CA ASP A 241 -7.71 -8.69 20.60
C ASP A 241 -6.41 -9.47 20.34
N SER A 242 -6.49 -10.50 19.52
CA SER A 242 -5.35 -11.32 19.09
C SER A 242 -5.14 -11.22 17.59
N TYR A 243 -3.92 -11.54 17.14
CA TYR A 243 -3.63 -11.67 15.72
C TYR A 243 -4.44 -12.79 15.08
N SER A 244 -4.97 -12.54 13.90
CA SER A 244 -5.54 -13.56 13.00
C SER A 244 -4.73 -13.62 11.70
N ILE A 245 -4.67 -14.82 11.11
CA ILE A 245 -4.04 -15.03 9.81
C ILE A 245 -5.11 -14.88 8.74
N ASN A 246 -4.89 -13.95 7.84
CA ASN A 246 -5.83 -13.56 6.80
C ASN A 246 -5.20 -13.80 5.42
N PRO A 247 -5.69 -14.79 4.65
CA PRO A 247 -5.22 -15.02 3.30
C PRO A 247 -5.74 -13.94 2.34
N ALA A 248 -4.92 -13.67 1.32
CA ALA A 248 -5.28 -12.78 0.23
C ALA A 248 -4.67 -13.29 -1.09
N PHE A 249 -5.35 -13.05 -2.19
CA PHE A 249 -4.98 -13.52 -3.52
C PHE A 249 -5.15 -12.41 -4.54
N SER A 250 -4.30 -12.41 -5.56
CA SER A 250 -4.42 -11.51 -6.71
C SER A 250 -4.08 -12.26 -7.99
N ALA A 251 -4.78 -11.93 -9.06
CA ALA A 251 -4.47 -12.40 -10.41
C ALA A 251 -4.57 -11.22 -11.38
N ALA A 252 -3.59 -11.07 -12.28
CA ALA A 252 -3.59 -10.04 -13.31
C ALA A 252 -3.16 -10.61 -14.65
N LEU A 253 -3.93 -10.34 -15.69
CA LEU A 253 -3.67 -10.73 -17.07
C LEU A 253 -3.22 -9.51 -17.87
N MET A 254 -2.09 -9.62 -18.58
CA MET A 254 -1.65 -8.60 -19.53
C MET A 254 -2.51 -8.70 -20.79
N LEU A 255 -3.33 -7.68 -21.05
CA LEU A 255 -4.12 -7.58 -22.29
C LEU A 255 -3.25 -7.16 -23.49
N ASN A 256 -2.27 -6.31 -23.22
CA ASN A 256 -1.17 -5.94 -24.11
C ASN A 256 0.00 -5.45 -23.26
N ASP A 257 1.08 -4.96 -23.87
CA ASP A 257 2.31 -4.57 -23.17
C ASP A 257 2.10 -3.48 -22.11
N ASN A 258 1.04 -2.68 -22.24
CA ASN A 258 0.78 -1.51 -21.40
C ASN A 258 -0.52 -1.60 -20.58
N LEU A 259 -1.33 -2.64 -20.77
CA LEU A 259 -2.66 -2.74 -20.16
C LEU A 259 -2.84 -4.08 -19.44
N PHE A 260 -3.21 -4.00 -18.16
CA PHE A 260 -3.45 -5.14 -17.30
C PHE A 260 -4.88 -5.10 -16.78
N ILE A 261 -5.54 -6.24 -16.76
CA ILE A 261 -6.79 -6.45 -16.03
C ILE A 261 -6.57 -7.49 -14.95
N GLY A 262 -7.15 -7.28 -13.78
CA GLY A 262 -6.98 -8.24 -12.70
C GLY A 262 -8.07 -8.18 -11.66
N ALA A 263 -7.97 -9.10 -10.71
CA ALA A 263 -8.86 -9.21 -9.56
C ALA A 263 -8.05 -9.50 -8.30
N GLU A 264 -8.52 -8.97 -7.18
CA GLU A 264 -7.95 -9.24 -5.88
C GLU A 264 -9.05 -9.68 -4.91
N TYR A 265 -8.66 -10.49 -3.93
CA TYR A 265 -9.48 -10.91 -2.81
C TYR A 265 -8.64 -10.84 -1.54
N ARG A 266 -9.21 -10.28 -0.46
CA ARG A 266 -8.55 -10.13 0.83
C ARG A 266 -9.52 -10.40 1.95
N THR A 267 -9.19 -11.35 2.81
CA THR A 267 -9.94 -11.58 4.03
C THR A 267 -9.60 -10.53 5.09
N LYS A 268 -10.57 -10.24 5.96
CA LYS A 268 -10.43 -9.30 7.06
C LYS A 268 -10.74 -9.95 8.41
N PRO A 269 -10.03 -9.57 9.50
CA PRO A 269 -10.37 -10.03 10.83
C PRO A 269 -11.71 -9.43 11.29
N ASN A 270 -12.43 -10.13 12.14
CA ASN A 270 -13.71 -9.70 12.69
C ASN A 270 -13.59 -9.57 14.22
N ASN A 271 -12.99 -8.46 14.68
CA ASN A 271 -12.57 -8.26 16.06
C ASN A 271 -13.60 -7.51 16.92
N ILE A 272 -14.56 -6.82 16.30
CA ILE A 272 -15.53 -5.94 16.96
C ILE A 272 -16.89 -6.62 17.01
N LYS A 273 -17.57 -6.62 18.19
CA LYS A 273 -18.89 -7.26 18.35
C LYS A 273 -19.99 -6.53 17.61
N THR A 274 -19.94 -5.20 17.61
CA THR A 274 -20.98 -4.35 17.04
C THR A 274 -20.89 -4.25 15.52
N LEU A 275 -19.73 -4.58 14.92
CA LEU A 275 -19.47 -4.47 13.49
C LEU A 275 -19.03 -5.82 12.94
N LYS A 276 -19.77 -6.33 11.98
CA LYS A 276 -19.35 -7.48 11.19
C LYS A 276 -18.53 -6.98 10.01
N GLU A 277 -17.28 -7.43 9.90
CA GLU A 277 -16.46 -7.19 8.72
C GLU A 277 -16.61 -8.33 7.73
N ASP A 278 -16.92 -8.00 6.49
CA ASP A 278 -16.89 -8.90 5.36
C ASP A 278 -15.59 -8.68 4.57
N ASP A 279 -15.16 -9.69 3.83
CA ASP A 279 -13.94 -9.67 3.03
C ASP A 279 -14.00 -8.60 1.92
N ALA A 280 -12.85 -8.13 1.49
CA ALA A 280 -12.74 -7.19 0.38
C ALA A 280 -12.32 -7.89 -0.91
N LYS A 281 -12.83 -7.41 -2.03
CA LYS A 281 -12.47 -7.88 -3.38
C LYS A 281 -12.59 -6.76 -4.39
N ASP A 282 -11.84 -6.85 -5.46
CA ASP A 282 -11.91 -5.89 -6.55
C ASP A 282 -11.74 -6.53 -7.94
N LEU A 283 -12.09 -5.71 -8.93
CA LEU A 283 -11.68 -5.85 -10.32
C LEU A 283 -10.98 -4.57 -10.72
N PHE A 284 -9.76 -4.68 -11.20
CA PHE A 284 -8.96 -3.53 -11.58
C PHE A 284 -8.47 -3.56 -13.03
N LEU A 285 -8.21 -2.38 -13.53
CA LEU A 285 -7.57 -2.12 -14.83
C LEU A 285 -6.40 -1.17 -14.57
N THR A 286 -5.18 -1.58 -14.90
CA THR A 286 -3.98 -0.75 -14.80
C THR A 286 -3.41 -0.49 -16.18
N TRP A 287 -3.27 0.78 -16.51
CA TRP A 287 -2.68 1.26 -17.76
C TRP A 287 -1.36 1.96 -17.48
N PHE A 288 -0.34 1.61 -18.26
CA PHE A 288 0.99 2.21 -18.24
C PHE A 288 1.19 3.06 -19.51
N PRO A 289 0.83 4.36 -19.51
CA PRO A 289 1.08 5.24 -20.66
C PRO A 289 2.57 5.39 -20.97
N SER A 290 3.41 5.23 -19.98
CA SER A 290 4.87 5.17 -20.11
C SER A 290 5.43 4.26 -19.02
N LYS A 291 6.72 3.92 -19.10
CA LYS A 291 7.40 3.12 -18.08
C LYS A 291 7.28 3.73 -16.67
N ASN A 292 7.31 5.07 -16.60
CA ASN A 292 7.34 5.79 -15.34
C ASN A 292 5.98 6.18 -14.79
N LEU A 293 4.90 6.00 -15.55
CA LEU A 293 3.55 6.40 -15.16
C LEU A 293 2.60 5.22 -15.24
N SER A 294 1.87 4.94 -14.19
CA SER A 294 0.73 4.02 -14.18
C SER A 294 -0.54 4.71 -13.68
N ILE A 295 -1.67 4.33 -14.26
CA ILE A 295 -3.01 4.75 -13.86
C ILE A 295 -3.82 3.49 -13.62
N THR A 296 -4.36 3.33 -12.41
CA THR A 296 -5.20 2.20 -12.04
C THR A 296 -6.60 2.65 -11.71
N SER A 297 -7.58 2.01 -12.33
CA SER A 297 -9.00 2.14 -12.00
C SER A 297 -9.50 0.81 -11.48
N ALA A 298 -10.32 0.81 -10.42
CA ALA A 298 -10.90 -0.41 -9.88
C ALA A 298 -12.35 -0.21 -9.41
N TYR A 299 -13.12 -1.30 -9.48
CA TYR A 299 -14.38 -1.42 -8.79
C TYR A 299 -14.18 -2.36 -7.59
N ILE A 300 -14.34 -1.82 -6.39
CA ILE A 300 -14.01 -2.50 -5.14
C ILE A 300 -15.31 -2.80 -4.38
N ASP A 301 -15.46 -4.03 -3.92
CA ASP A 301 -16.41 -4.41 -2.89
C ASP A 301 -15.65 -4.48 -1.56
N LEU A 302 -15.93 -3.56 -0.67
CA LEU A 302 -15.31 -3.43 0.65
C LEU A 302 -16.09 -4.21 1.73
N GLY A 303 -17.21 -4.83 1.34
CA GLY A 303 -18.13 -5.48 2.28
C GLY A 303 -18.85 -4.48 3.18
N ASN A 304 -18.95 -4.79 4.45
CA ASN A 304 -19.56 -3.89 5.43
C ASN A 304 -18.53 -2.89 5.97
N ILE A 305 -18.89 -1.63 6.02
CA ILE A 305 -18.11 -0.56 6.66
C ILE A 305 -18.98 0.06 7.75
N ALA A 306 -18.55 -0.08 9.01
CA ALA A 306 -19.34 0.32 10.16
C ALA A 306 -20.77 -0.25 10.08
N ASN A 307 -21.80 0.58 10.14
CA ASN A 307 -23.20 0.16 10.08
C ASN A 307 -23.78 0.08 8.65
N LYS A 308 -22.96 0.28 7.62
CA LYS A 308 -23.40 0.24 6.22
C LYS A 308 -22.96 -1.05 5.56
N ASN A 309 -23.92 -1.83 5.12
CA ASN A 309 -23.69 -3.09 4.42
C ASN A 309 -23.39 -2.85 2.93
N ASN A 310 -22.73 -3.83 2.30
CA ASN A 310 -22.50 -3.89 0.85
C ASN A 310 -21.89 -2.60 0.28
N GLN A 311 -20.80 -2.14 0.90
CA GLN A 311 -20.10 -0.94 0.47
C GLN A 311 -19.21 -1.23 -0.72
N THR A 312 -19.62 -0.75 -1.88
CA THR A 312 -18.82 -0.78 -3.11
C THR A 312 -18.24 0.59 -3.40
N ALA A 313 -17.11 0.64 -4.06
CA ALA A 313 -16.41 1.89 -4.38
C ALA A 313 -15.83 1.87 -5.80
N TRP A 314 -15.77 3.04 -6.42
CA TRP A 314 -14.89 3.31 -7.53
C TRP A 314 -13.57 3.87 -6.99
N TYR A 315 -12.48 3.30 -7.49
CA TYR A 315 -11.11 3.66 -7.15
C TYR A 315 -10.37 4.16 -8.38
N LEU A 316 -9.57 5.18 -8.20
CA LEU A 316 -8.65 5.70 -9.20
C LEU A 316 -7.33 6.05 -8.52
N SER A 317 -6.22 5.59 -9.09
CA SER A 317 -4.88 5.99 -8.65
C SER A 317 -3.98 6.35 -9.82
N GLY A 318 -3.02 7.22 -9.52
CA GLY A 318 -1.90 7.53 -10.37
C GLY A 318 -0.60 7.28 -9.61
N GLN A 319 0.38 6.66 -10.27
CA GLN A 319 1.69 6.38 -9.69
C GLN A 319 2.79 6.78 -10.67
N ILE A 320 3.84 7.37 -10.10
CA ILE A 320 5.10 7.63 -10.81
C ILE A 320 6.16 6.72 -10.19
N SER A 321 6.95 6.04 -11.06
CA SER A 321 7.99 5.10 -10.63
C SER A 321 9.28 5.30 -11.44
N TYR A 322 10.40 5.14 -10.76
CA TYR A 322 11.75 5.22 -11.30
C TYR A 322 12.60 4.04 -10.83
#